data_861efa0f57b5a81f57565923746187be
#
_entry.id   861efa0f57b5a81f57565923746187be
#
_cell.length_a   1.000
_cell.length_b   1.000
_cell.length_c   1.000
_cell.angle_alpha   90.00
_cell.angle_beta   90.00
_cell.angle_gamma   90.00
#
_symmetry.space_group_name_H-M   'P 1'
#
loop_
_entity.id
_entity.type
_entity.pdbx_description
1 polymer ?
#
loop_
_entity_poly.entity_id
_entity_poly.type
_entity_poly.pdbx_seq_one_letter_code
_entity_poly.pdbx_strand_id
1 'polypeptide(L)'
;MVDKLKIFPIVDFNQGLEARRFTPEVADLLGNLKCKVRFAFDHVNYESQVKAAVDLCRERTTKDIGIYVLFGFNDTPEDAKYRLELVRTWAIRPNAMRYQPLGATKFNEYMSPNWTELELKRVARYYNRLRWLEHIPYEDYQYHEEEGKQIGLF
;
A
#
# COMPACT_ATOMS: atom_id res chain seq x y z
N MET A 1 -2.42 -27.06 2.68
CA MET A 1 -1.43 -25.98 2.95
C MET A 1 -1.92 -25.07 4.08
N VAL A 2 -3.17 -24.58 4.04
CA VAL A 2 -3.72 -23.68 5.08
C VAL A 2 -3.73 -24.33 6.48
N ASP A 3 -4.00 -25.62 6.60
CA ASP A 3 -4.01 -26.29 7.90
C ASP A 3 -2.66 -26.23 8.64
N LYS A 4 -1.55 -26.19 7.90
CA LYS A 4 -0.23 -26.00 8.49
C LYS A 4 -0.01 -24.59 9.06
N LEU A 5 -0.80 -23.61 8.63
CA LEU A 5 -0.72 -22.23 9.12
C LEU A 5 -1.52 -22.02 10.42
N LYS A 6 -2.46 -22.91 10.73
CA LYS A 6 -3.29 -22.82 11.95
C LYS A 6 -2.49 -22.93 13.26
N ILE A 7 -1.28 -23.45 13.20
CA ILE A 7 -0.39 -23.54 14.37
C ILE A 7 0.19 -22.17 14.79
N PHE A 8 0.14 -21.18 13.89
CA PHE A 8 0.65 -19.85 14.18
C PHE A 8 -0.43 -18.97 14.80
N PRO A 9 -0.10 -18.13 15.79
CA PRO A 9 -1.06 -17.26 16.47
C PRO A 9 -1.63 -16.18 15.53
N ILE A 10 -0.83 -15.73 14.57
CA ILE A 10 -1.21 -14.78 13.52
C ILE A 10 -0.41 -15.12 12.25
N VAL A 11 -1.06 -15.04 11.10
CA VAL A 11 -0.42 -15.19 9.78
C VAL A 11 -0.49 -13.84 9.05
N ASP A 12 0.64 -13.28 8.67
CA ASP A 12 0.70 -12.03 7.89
C ASP A 12 1.05 -12.32 6.42
N PHE A 13 0.10 -12.06 5.53
CA PHE A 13 0.29 -12.15 4.07
C PHE A 13 0.86 -10.83 3.54
N ASN A 14 2.11 -10.55 3.88
CA ASN A 14 2.76 -9.25 3.69
C ASN A 14 3.33 -8.99 2.29
N GLN A 15 3.21 -9.94 1.35
CA GLN A 15 3.74 -9.78 -0.01
C GLN A 15 2.78 -9.08 -0.98
N GLY A 16 1.58 -8.74 -0.53
CA GLY A 16 0.53 -8.20 -1.39
C GLY A 16 -0.13 -9.30 -2.23
N LEU A 17 -1.37 -9.63 -1.90
CA LEU A 17 -2.16 -10.57 -2.66
C LEU A 17 -2.69 -9.90 -3.94
N GLU A 18 -2.74 -10.67 -5.00
CA GLU A 18 -3.36 -10.25 -6.26
C GLU A 18 -4.88 -10.16 -6.10
N ALA A 19 -5.41 -8.94 -6.06
CA ALA A 19 -6.83 -8.68 -5.81
C ALA A 19 -7.74 -9.35 -6.83
N ARG A 20 -7.33 -9.44 -8.11
CA ARG A 20 -8.10 -10.08 -9.19
C ARG A 20 -8.29 -11.59 -9.01
N ARG A 21 -7.49 -12.20 -8.15
CA ARG A 21 -7.54 -13.64 -7.81
C ARG A 21 -8.10 -13.91 -6.42
N PHE A 22 -8.56 -12.89 -5.73
CA PHE A 22 -9.15 -13.02 -4.40
C PHE A 22 -10.63 -13.40 -4.54
N THR A 23 -10.88 -14.71 -4.63
CA THR A 23 -12.24 -15.27 -4.82
C THR A 23 -12.92 -15.58 -3.48
N PRO A 24 -14.25 -15.81 -3.46
CA PRO A 24 -14.96 -16.26 -2.26
C PRO A 24 -14.34 -17.48 -1.59
N GLU A 25 -13.89 -18.46 -2.40
CA GLU A 25 -13.26 -19.68 -1.89
C GLU A 25 -11.93 -19.37 -1.19
N VAL A 26 -11.12 -18.43 -1.75
CA VAL A 26 -9.88 -17.97 -1.11
C VAL A 26 -10.20 -17.22 0.17
N ALA A 27 -11.21 -16.36 0.17
CA ALA A 27 -11.62 -15.60 1.34
C ALA A 27 -12.09 -16.55 2.48
N ASP A 28 -12.93 -17.54 2.18
CA ASP A 28 -13.40 -18.53 3.15
C ASP A 28 -12.23 -19.39 3.68
N LEU A 29 -11.29 -19.76 2.80
CA LEU A 29 -10.10 -20.52 3.19
C LEU A 29 -9.23 -19.74 4.19
N LEU A 30 -8.99 -18.45 3.92
CA LEU A 30 -8.21 -17.57 4.80
C LEU A 30 -9.00 -17.16 6.06
N GLY A 31 -10.34 -17.12 5.99
CA GLY A 31 -11.21 -16.83 7.12
C GLY A 31 -11.09 -17.84 8.28
N ASN A 32 -10.55 -19.03 8.00
CA ASN A 32 -10.23 -20.02 9.03
C ASN A 32 -8.91 -19.73 9.79
N LEU A 33 -8.23 -18.63 9.43
CA LEU A 33 -6.96 -18.20 10.04
C LEU A 33 -7.17 -16.86 10.74
N LYS A 34 -6.45 -16.65 11.84
CA LYS A 34 -6.24 -15.29 12.34
C LYS A 34 -5.13 -14.66 11.49
N CYS A 35 -5.50 -13.82 10.54
CA CYS A 35 -4.54 -13.31 9.56
C CYS A 35 -4.64 -11.81 9.33
N LYS A 36 -3.56 -11.26 8.77
CA LYS A 36 -3.48 -9.95 8.15
C LYS A 36 -3.34 -10.13 6.66
N VAL A 37 -4.09 -9.36 5.90
CA VAL A 37 -4.09 -9.44 4.43
C VAL A 37 -3.59 -8.12 3.85
N ARG A 38 -2.75 -8.21 2.82
CA ARG A 38 -2.28 -7.06 2.06
C ARG A 38 -2.67 -7.25 0.60
N PHE A 39 -3.24 -6.22 -0.03
CA PHE A 39 -3.47 -6.20 -1.48
C PHE A 39 -2.54 -5.20 -2.14
N ALA A 40 -2.22 -5.45 -3.42
CA ALA A 40 -1.50 -4.52 -4.27
C ALA A 40 -2.49 -3.69 -5.11
N PHE A 41 -2.26 -2.37 -5.16
CA PHE A 41 -3.02 -1.43 -5.99
C PHE A 41 -2.05 -0.63 -6.86
N ASP A 42 -1.54 -1.27 -7.90
CA ASP A 42 -0.43 -0.76 -8.72
C ASP A 42 -0.90 0.10 -9.89
N HIS A 43 -2.17 0.04 -10.26
CA HIS A 43 -2.72 0.80 -11.40
C HIS A 43 -4.18 1.16 -11.18
N VAL A 44 -4.58 2.37 -11.64
CA VAL A 44 -5.96 2.89 -11.48
C VAL A 44 -7.02 1.96 -12.09
N ASN A 45 -6.71 1.26 -13.18
CA ASN A 45 -7.63 0.31 -13.82
C ASN A 45 -8.02 -0.89 -12.92
N TYR A 46 -7.34 -1.08 -11.80
CA TYR A 46 -7.64 -2.18 -10.86
C TYR A 46 -8.52 -1.74 -9.68
N GLU A 47 -9.02 -0.50 -9.69
CA GLU A 47 -9.83 0.06 -8.62
C GLU A 47 -10.99 -0.85 -8.21
N SER A 48 -11.84 -1.23 -9.18
CA SER A 48 -13.02 -2.05 -8.93
C SER A 48 -12.67 -3.42 -8.36
N GLN A 49 -11.59 -4.04 -8.87
CA GLN A 49 -11.13 -5.35 -8.42
C GLN A 49 -10.54 -5.28 -7.01
N VAL A 50 -9.74 -4.25 -6.72
CA VAL A 50 -9.17 -4.06 -5.39
C VAL A 50 -10.27 -3.75 -4.38
N LYS A 51 -11.23 -2.90 -4.73
CA LYS A 51 -12.38 -2.60 -3.86
C LYS A 51 -13.20 -3.85 -3.56
N ALA A 52 -13.53 -4.65 -4.59
CA ALA A 52 -14.26 -5.89 -4.41
C ALA A 52 -13.50 -6.89 -3.51
N ALA A 53 -12.17 -7.01 -3.68
CA ALA A 53 -11.36 -7.87 -2.83
C ALA A 53 -11.32 -7.39 -1.37
N VAL A 54 -11.26 -6.08 -1.14
CA VAL A 54 -11.34 -5.49 0.20
C VAL A 54 -12.69 -5.81 0.87
N ASP A 55 -13.79 -5.61 0.16
CA ASP A 55 -15.12 -5.85 0.71
C ASP A 55 -15.33 -7.34 1.03
N LEU A 56 -14.94 -8.21 0.12
CA LEU A 56 -15.00 -9.66 0.32
C LEU A 56 -14.10 -10.11 1.49
N CYS A 57 -12.91 -9.55 1.61
CA CYS A 57 -12.00 -9.84 2.71
C CYS A 57 -12.58 -9.41 4.06
N ARG A 58 -13.21 -8.24 4.14
CA ARG A 58 -13.88 -7.75 5.34
C ARG A 58 -15.07 -8.60 5.75
N GLU A 59 -15.80 -9.11 4.76
CA GLU A 59 -16.98 -9.95 4.98
C GLU A 59 -16.58 -11.33 5.51
N ARG A 60 -15.56 -11.97 4.92
CA ARG A 60 -15.32 -13.41 5.07
C ARG A 60 -13.99 -13.78 5.72
N THR A 61 -13.03 -12.86 5.78
CA THR A 61 -11.67 -13.19 6.23
C THR A 61 -11.26 -12.39 7.47
N THR A 62 -10.92 -11.13 7.27
CA THR A 62 -10.39 -10.26 8.32
C THR A 62 -10.65 -8.79 8.02
N LYS A 63 -10.68 -7.96 9.09
CA LYS A 63 -10.69 -6.50 8.97
C LYS A 63 -9.29 -5.89 9.04
N ASP A 64 -8.26 -6.69 9.34
CA ASP A 64 -6.85 -6.25 9.34
C ASP A 64 -6.28 -6.31 7.92
N ILE A 65 -6.62 -5.29 7.13
CA ILE A 65 -6.29 -5.18 5.71
C ILE A 65 -5.34 -4.01 5.51
N GLY A 66 -4.25 -4.24 4.78
CA GLY A 66 -3.37 -3.22 4.25
C GLY A 66 -3.44 -3.16 2.73
N ILE A 67 -3.11 -1.99 2.17
CA ILE A 67 -3.01 -1.83 0.72
C ILE A 67 -1.68 -1.19 0.39
N TYR A 68 -0.89 -1.88 -0.42
CA TYR A 68 0.30 -1.34 -1.04
C TYR A 68 -0.09 -0.60 -2.31
N VAL A 69 0.30 0.66 -2.40
CA VAL A 69 0.11 1.47 -3.59
C VAL A 69 1.48 1.76 -4.18
N LEU A 70 1.80 1.07 -5.28
CA LEU A 70 3.04 1.29 -6.01
C LEU A 70 2.96 2.64 -6.73
N PHE A 71 4.04 3.45 -6.66
CA PHE A 71 4.14 4.72 -7.34
C PHE A 71 5.56 4.99 -7.84
N GLY A 72 5.70 5.93 -8.78
CA GLY A 72 7.00 6.31 -9.32
C GLY A 72 7.51 5.39 -10.43
N PHE A 73 6.62 4.71 -11.17
CA PHE A 73 6.95 3.86 -12.32
C PHE A 73 6.30 4.40 -13.61
N ASN A 74 5.15 3.83 -14.01
CA ASN A 74 4.41 4.20 -15.23
C ASN A 74 3.22 5.11 -14.92
N ASP A 75 3.16 5.65 -13.73
CA ASP A 75 2.12 6.54 -13.25
C ASP A 75 2.62 7.99 -13.20
N THR A 76 1.70 8.89 -12.86
CA THR A 76 1.99 10.29 -12.55
C THR A 76 1.78 10.57 -11.05
N PRO A 77 2.28 11.70 -10.51
CA PRO A 77 1.96 12.12 -9.15
C PRO A 77 0.46 12.19 -8.86
N GLU A 78 -0.35 12.61 -9.85
CA GLU A 78 -1.81 12.70 -9.75
C GLU A 78 -2.45 11.31 -9.66
N ASP A 79 -2.03 10.36 -10.50
CA ASP A 79 -2.51 8.97 -10.46
C ASP A 79 -2.19 8.30 -9.13
N ALA A 80 -0.97 8.49 -8.63
CA ALA A 80 -0.55 7.95 -7.36
C ALA A 80 -1.36 8.54 -6.20
N LYS A 81 -1.51 9.87 -6.18
CA LYS A 81 -2.33 10.57 -5.19
C LYS A 81 -3.77 10.07 -5.23
N TYR A 82 -4.38 9.98 -6.42
CA TYR A 82 -5.74 9.47 -6.56
C TYR A 82 -5.91 8.11 -5.89
N ARG A 83 -5.05 7.14 -6.21
CA ARG A 83 -5.10 5.79 -5.63
C ARG A 83 -4.89 5.79 -4.11
N LEU A 84 -3.96 6.60 -3.61
CA LEU A 84 -3.66 6.73 -2.19
C LEU A 84 -4.83 7.35 -1.41
N GLU A 85 -5.44 8.43 -1.92
CA GLU A 85 -6.62 9.05 -1.32
C GLU A 85 -7.85 8.14 -1.41
N LEU A 86 -8.03 7.44 -2.53
CA LEU A 86 -9.12 6.49 -2.69
C LEU A 86 -9.06 5.38 -1.62
N VAL A 87 -7.89 4.82 -1.35
CA VAL A 87 -7.71 3.81 -0.27
C VAL A 87 -8.11 4.38 1.09
N ARG A 88 -7.85 5.66 1.35
CA ARG A 88 -8.28 6.33 2.59
C ARG A 88 -9.81 6.39 2.70
N THR A 89 -10.53 6.60 1.59
CA THR A 89 -12.01 6.57 1.61
C THR A 89 -12.57 5.21 2.01
N TRP A 90 -11.79 4.14 1.89
CA TRP A 90 -12.15 2.80 2.34
C TRP A 90 -11.81 2.56 3.83
N ALA A 91 -11.47 3.60 4.56
CA ALA A 91 -11.01 3.54 5.96
C ALA A 91 -9.79 2.60 6.15
N ILE A 92 -8.89 2.63 5.18
CA ILE A 92 -7.59 1.92 5.21
C ILE A 92 -6.49 2.96 5.06
N ARG A 93 -5.44 2.86 5.89
CA ARG A 93 -4.22 3.63 5.68
C ARG A 93 -3.40 2.98 4.58
N PRO A 94 -3.16 3.66 3.44
CA PRO A 94 -2.34 3.11 2.38
C PRO A 94 -0.87 3.01 2.80
N ASN A 95 -0.16 2.05 2.22
CA ASN A 95 1.29 1.97 2.27
C ASN A 95 1.83 2.41 0.90
N ALA A 96 2.39 3.60 0.83
CA ALA A 96 2.99 4.14 -0.38
C ALA A 96 4.34 3.45 -0.64
N MET A 97 4.43 2.68 -1.73
CA MET A 97 5.63 1.95 -2.12
C MET A 97 6.26 2.58 -3.36
N ARG A 98 7.42 3.23 -3.20
CA ARG A 98 8.18 3.72 -4.35
C ARG A 98 8.72 2.54 -5.15
N TYR A 99 8.52 2.58 -6.46
CA TYR A 99 9.01 1.55 -7.36
C TYR A 99 10.53 1.37 -7.26
N GLN A 100 10.95 0.11 -7.25
CA GLN A 100 12.35 -0.30 -7.29
C GLN A 100 12.51 -1.36 -8.38
N PRO A 101 13.44 -1.18 -9.34
CA PRO A 101 13.74 -2.22 -10.33
C PRO A 101 14.20 -3.51 -9.64
N LEU A 102 13.81 -4.65 -10.20
CA LEU A 102 14.36 -5.93 -9.78
C LEU A 102 15.87 -5.94 -10.06
N GLY A 103 16.66 -6.26 -9.04
CA GLY A 103 18.12 -6.27 -9.14
C GLY A 103 18.79 -4.92 -8.84
N ALA A 104 18.04 -3.89 -8.46
CA ALA A 104 18.64 -2.66 -7.98
C ALA A 104 19.49 -2.93 -6.73
N THR A 105 20.75 -2.48 -6.76
CA THR A 105 21.70 -2.62 -5.64
C THR A 105 21.57 -1.52 -4.61
N LYS A 106 20.92 -0.42 -4.98
CA LYS A 106 20.66 0.72 -4.11
C LYS A 106 19.18 1.10 -4.18
N PHE A 107 18.65 1.54 -3.05
CA PHE A 107 17.27 1.98 -2.96
C PHE A 107 17.09 3.43 -3.43
N ASN A 108 15.91 3.70 -4.01
CA ASN A 108 15.47 5.05 -4.39
C ASN A 108 16.31 5.74 -5.48
N GLU A 109 17.09 5.00 -6.29
CA GLU A 109 17.82 5.55 -7.43
C GLU A 109 16.98 5.67 -8.71
N TYR A 110 15.97 4.81 -8.85
CA TYR A 110 15.12 4.85 -10.05
C TYR A 110 14.27 6.11 -10.06
N MET A 111 14.24 6.78 -11.20
CA MET A 111 13.40 7.95 -11.47
C MET A 111 12.65 7.77 -12.79
N SER A 112 11.34 7.72 -12.70
CA SER A 112 10.49 7.74 -13.89
C SER A 112 10.46 9.14 -14.50
N PRO A 113 10.33 9.28 -15.84
CA PRO A 113 10.26 10.58 -16.50
C PRO A 113 9.11 11.49 -16.02
N ASN A 114 8.04 10.91 -15.48
CA ASN A 114 6.87 11.65 -15.02
C ASN A 114 7.01 12.19 -13.59
N TRP A 115 8.14 11.94 -12.93
CA TRP A 115 8.32 12.25 -11.52
C TRP A 115 9.57 13.07 -11.26
N THR A 116 9.48 13.96 -10.31
CA THR A 116 10.65 14.61 -9.71
C THR A 116 11.05 13.88 -8.40
N GLU A 117 12.30 14.00 -8.00
CA GLU A 117 12.75 13.41 -6.72
C GLU A 117 12.02 14.00 -5.52
N LEU A 118 11.68 15.30 -5.60
CA LEU A 118 10.91 15.98 -4.55
C LEU A 118 9.51 15.38 -4.40
N GLU A 119 8.81 15.14 -5.51
CA GLU A 119 7.48 14.52 -5.50
C GLU A 119 7.53 13.10 -4.94
N LEU A 120 8.50 12.29 -5.38
CA LEU A 120 8.69 10.93 -4.87
C LEU A 120 8.91 10.92 -3.35
N LYS A 121 9.76 11.80 -2.83
CA LYS A 121 10.00 11.94 -1.39
C LYS A 121 8.77 12.45 -0.65
N ARG A 122 8.08 13.44 -1.21
CA ARG A 122 6.87 14.04 -0.62
C ARG A 122 5.75 13.02 -0.47
N VAL A 123 5.45 12.26 -1.53
CA VAL A 123 4.42 11.20 -1.53
C VAL A 123 4.77 10.12 -0.51
N ALA A 124 5.99 9.58 -0.58
CA ALA A 124 6.43 8.53 0.33
C ALA A 124 6.31 8.98 1.80
N ARG A 125 6.80 10.18 2.11
CA ARG A 125 6.82 10.67 3.49
C ARG A 125 5.42 10.95 4.01
N TYR A 126 4.58 11.65 3.24
CA TYR A 126 3.24 12.00 3.68
C TYR A 126 2.39 10.76 3.94
N TYR A 127 2.23 9.89 2.95
CA TYR A 127 1.30 8.76 3.05
C TYR A 127 1.79 7.65 4.01
N ASN A 128 3.08 7.43 4.14
CA ASN A 128 3.60 6.47 5.12
C ASN A 128 3.63 7.03 6.55
N ARG A 129 3.34 8.32 6.73
CA ARG A 129 3.23 8.99 8.03
C ARG A 129 1.86 9.58 8.31
N LEU A 130 0.82 9.15 7.64
CA LEU A 130 -0.55 9.62 7.83
C LEU A 130 -1.01 9.61 9.29
N ARG A 131 -0.52 8.67 10.11
CA ARG A 131 -0.81 8.66 11.55
C ARG A 131 -0.52 10.01 12.24
N TRP A 132 0.47 10.73 11.74
CA TRP A 132 0.90 12.02 12.31
C TRP A 132 0.54 13.21 11.41
N LEU A 133 0.28 12.98 10.12
CA LEU A 133 0.09 14.03 9.12
C LEU A 133 -1.34 14.13 8.60
N GLU A 134 -2.25 13.25 9.00
CA GLU A 134 -3.63 13.21 8.49
C GLU A 134 -4.45 14.48 8.78
N HIS A 135 -4.00 15.32 9.72
CA HIS A 135 -4.59 16.62 10.02
C HIS A 135 -4.14 17.73 9.07
N ILE A 136 -3.16 17.49 8.21
CA ILE A 136 -2.66 18.42 7.19
C ILE A 136 -3.10 17.87 5.83
N PRO A 137 -3.87 18.62 5.01
CA PRO A 137 -4.14 18.24 3.63
C PRO A 137 -2.85 18.02 2.85
N TYR A 138 -2.85 17.06 1.92
CA TYR A 138 -1.63 16.78 1.13
C TYR A 138 -1.14 18.01 0.35
N GLU A 139 -2.06 18.86 -0.11
CA GLU A 139 -1.76 20.08 -0.83
C GLU A 139 -0.94 21.07 0.03
N ASP A 140 -1.26 21.14 1.30
CA ASP A 140 -0.63 22.07 2.26
C ASP A 140 0.64 21.48 2.88
N TYR A 141 0.88 20.17 2.70
CA TYR A 141 2.07 19.52 3.23
C TYR A 141 3.32 19.91 2.44
N GLN A 142 4.29 20.51 3.13
CA GLN A 142 5.60 20.85 2.58
C GLN A 142 6.64 19.84 3.07
N TYR A 143 7.33 19.24 2.10
CA TYR A 143 8.45 18.35 2.41
C TYR A 143 9.72 19.18 2.59
N HIS A 144 10.32 19.12 3.78
CA HIS A 144 11.61 19.73 4.09
C HIS A 144 12.68 18.64 4.20
N GLU A 145 13.77 18.75 3.44
CA GLU A 145 14.86 17.76 3.46
C GLU A 145 15.56 17.63 4.82
N GLU A 146 15.61 18.70 5.59
CA GLU A 146 16.24 18.70 6.91
C GLU A 146 15.52 17.82 7.93
N GLU A 147 14.20 17.70 7.84
CA GLU A 147 13.42 16.80 8.69
C GLU A 147 13.75 15.32 8.44
N GLY A 148 14.21 14.97 7.24
CA GLY A 148 14.63 13.62 6.89
C GLY A 148 15.93 13.18 7.57
N LYS A 149 16.78 14.15 7.95
CA LYS A 149 18.09 13.89 8.60
C LYS A 149 17.99 13.75 10.12
N GLN A 150 17.00 14.38 10.77
CA GLN A 150 16.83 14.30 12.22
C GLN A 150 16.18 13.01 12.72
N ILE A 151 15.51 12.28 11.86
CA ILE A 151 14.90 11.00 12.21
C ILE A 151 15.68 9.92 11.46
N GLY A 152 16.90 9.68 11.88
CA GLY A 152 17.73 8.55 11.48
C GLY A 152 17.17 7.25 12.08
N LEU A 153 15.97 6.84 11.63
CA LEU A 153 15.36 5.58 11.96
C LEU A 153 14.82 4.96 10.67
N PHE A 154 15.64 4.02 10.18
CA PHE A 154 15.37 2.99 9.15
C PHE A 154 15.51 3.42 7.70
#